data_9a8474095a25d3b60e4028868e450ade
#
_entry.id   9a8474095a25d3b60e4028868e450ade
#
_cell.length_a   1.000
_cell.length_b   1.000
_cell.length_c   1.000
_cell.angle_alpha   90.00
_cell.angle_beta   90.00
_cell.angle_gamma   90.00
#
_symmetry.space_group_name_H-M   'P 1'
#
loop_
_entity.id
_entity.type
_entity.pdbx_description
1 polymer ?
#
loop_
_entity_poly.entity_id
_entity_poly.type
_entity_poly.pdbx_seq_one_letter_code
_entity_poly.pdbx_strand_id
1 'polypeptide(L)' 'MTIHADIENGKTLKRIETRRYNGGNFLDLRAHFEPIPGSGSWVATKRGITFTPAELPQVYAAIGAAMKEYESEAA' A
#
# COMPACT_ATOMS: atom_id res chain seq x y z
N MET A 1 12.59 7.27 -3.88
CA MET A 1 11.59 6.30 -3.36
C MET A 1 11.34 6.55 -1.89
N THR A 2 10.11 6.61 -1.50
CA THR A 2 9.72 6.89 -0.12
C THR A 2 8.67 5.89 0.33
N ILE A 3 8.95 5.19 1.43
CA ILE A 3 7.98 4.30 2.05
C ILE A 3 7.14 5.15 2.99
N HIS A 4 5.83 5.19 2.74
CA HIS A 4 4.89 5.96 3.56
C HIS A 4 4.32 5.13 4.69
N ALA A 5 4.12 3.84 4.46
CA ALA A 5 3.58 2.94 5.47
C ALA A 5 3.94 1.50 5.16
N ASP A 6 4.19 0.74 6.21
CA ASP A 6 4.30 -0.71 6.17
C ASP A 6 3.29 -1.26 7.18
N ILE A 7 2.37 -2.08 6.69
CA ILE A 7 1.30 -2.65 7.50
C ILE A 7 1.49 -4.16 7.51
N GLU A 8 1.96 -4.67 8.63
CA GLU A 8 2.18 -6.10 8.81
C GLU A 8 0.90 -6.80 9.27
N ASN A 9 0.65 -7.96 8.72
CA ASN A 9 -0.43 -8.82 9.12
C ASN A 9 0.00 -10.27 8.94
N GLY A 10 0.51 -10.85 10.05
CA GLY A 10 1.04 -12.20 10.02
C GLY A 10 2.28 -12.30 9.12
N LYS A 11 2.20 -13.13 8.08
CA LYS A 11 3.31 -13.39 7.17
C LYS A 11 3.35 -12.44 5.98
N THR A 12 2.44 -11.50 5.93
CA THR A 12 2.37 -10.53 4.82
C THR A 12 2.57 -9.11 5.33
N LEU A 13 3.10 -8.29 4.46
CA LEU A 13 3.27 -6.86 4.71
C LEU A 13 2.70 -6.13 3.50
N LYS A 14 1.87 -5.13 3.75
CA LYS A 14 1.40 -4.24 2.71
C LYS A 14 2.19 -2.96 2.78
N ARG A 15 2.90 -2.64 1.72
CA ARG A 15 3.74 -1.46 1.64
C ARG A 15 3.13 -0.42 0.73
N ILE A 16 3.09 0.80 1.22
CA ILE A 16 2.65 1.97 0.45
C ILE A 16 3.88 2.83 0.21
N GLU A 17 4.24 2.99 -1.05
CA GLU A 17 5.51 3.58 -1.42
C GLU A 17 5.37 4.45 -2.67
N THR A 18 6.03 5.62 -2.67
CA THR A 18 6.17 6.40 -3.90
C THR A 18 7.38 5.89 -4.67
N ARG A 19 7.20 5.65 -5.95
CA ARG A 19 8.23 5.13 -6.84
C ARG A 19 8.33 5.98 -8.09
N ARG A 20 9.52 5.98 -8.66
CA ARG A 20 9.78 6.62 -9.94
C ARG A 20 10.28 5.56 -10.90
N TYR A 21 9.62 5.47 -12.07
CA TYR A 21 9.95 4.48 -13.07
C TYR A 21 9.74 5.07 -14.48
N ASN A 22 10.74 4.97 -15.33
CA ASN A 22 10.69 5.50 -16.70
C ASN A 22 10.24 6.97 -16.76
N GLY A 23 10.71 7.79 -15.82
CA GLY A 23 10.36 9.21 -15.78
C GLY A 23 8.97 9.52 -15.23
N GLY A 24 8.19 8.50 -14.87
CA GLY A 24 6.88 8.67 -14.24
C GLY A 24 6.94 8.51 -12.72
N ASN A 25 6.02 9.18 -12.05
CA ASN A 25 5.84 9.04 -10.60
C ASN A 25 4.60 8.20 -10.32
N PHE A 26 4.72 7.24 -9.41
CA PHE A 26 3.63 6.34 -9.07
C PHE A 26 3.57 6.13 -7.58
N LEU A 27 2.34 5.97 -7.05
CA LEU A 27 2.14 5.40 -5.73
C LEU A 27 1.92 3.91 -5.91
N ASP A 28 2.71 3.10 -5.22
CA ASP A 28 2.63 1.65 -5.29
C ASP A 28 2.10 1.10 -3.97
N LEU A 29 1.01 0.34 -4.04
CA LEU A 29 0.44 -0.39 -2.93
C LEU A 29 0.63 -1.87 -3.23
N ARG A 30 1.53 -2.52 -2.47
CA ARG A 30 1.96 -3.87 -2.83
C ARG A 30 2.10 -4.76 -1.62
N ALA A 31 1.67 -6.00 -1.79
CA ALA A 31 1.92 -7.04 -0.80
C ALA A 31 3.36 -7.53 -0.92
N HIS A 32 3.98 -7.72 0.22
CA HIS A 32 5.31 -8.31 0.35
C HIS A 32 5.21 -9.55 1.22
N PHE A 33 6.15 -10.47 1.06
CA PHE A 33 6.23 -11.65 1.90
C PHE A 33 7.65 -11.83 2.42
N GLU A 34 7.78 -12.59 3.46
CA GLU A 34 9.07 -12.89 4.10
C GLU A 34 9.45 -14.33 3.76
N PRO A 35 10.43 -14.56 2.85
CA PRO A 35 10.80 -15.92 2.44
C PRO A 35 11.36 -16.74 3.61
N ILE A 36 12.09 -16.09 4.51
CA ILE A 36 12.61 -16.71 5.72
C ILE A 36 11.89 -16.06 6.89
N PRO A 37 10.96 -16.76 7.56
CA PRO A 37 10.18 -16.18 8.66
C PRO A 37 11.09 -15.61 9.76
N GLY A 38 10.80 -14.36 10.15
CA GLY A 38 11.53 -13.69 11.20
C GLY A 38 12.83 -13.02 10.76
N SER A 39 13.18 -13.11 9.47
CA SER A 39 14.43 -12.51 8.96
C SER A 39 14.39 -11.00 8.86
N GLY A 40 13.17 -10.42 8.76
CA GLY A 40 13.02 -9.00 8.52
C GLY A 40 13.23 -8.58 7.06
N SER A 41 13.50 -9.53 6.19
CA SER A 41 13.69 -9.28 4.76
C SER A 41 12.39 -9.55 4.01
N TRP A 42 11.79 -8.50 3.46
CA TRP A 42 10.53 -8.58 2.75
C TRP A 42 10.75 -8.50 1.25
N VAL A 43 10.07 -9.36 0.51
CA VAL A 43 10.19 -9.46 -0.94
C VAL A 43 8.85 -9.06 -1.58
N ALA A 44 8.93 -8.17 -2.57
CA ALA A 44 7.76 -7.70 -3.29
C ALA A 44 7.12 -8.84 -4.10
N THR A 45 5.79 -8.87 -4.11
CA THR A 45 5.01 -9.81 -4.91
C THR A 45 4.40 -9.09 -6.10
N LYS A 46 3.73 -9.85 -6.96
CA LYS A 46 2.95 -9.28 -8.07
C LYS A 46 1.60 -8.75 -7.62
N ARG A 47 1.24 -8.95 -6.35
CA ARG A 47 -0.03 -8.47 -5.78
C ARG A 47 0.11 -7.01 -5.39
N GLY A 48 -0.23 -6.15 -6.30
CA GLY A 48 -0.14 -4.73 -6.05
C GLY A 48 -0.88 -3.94 -7.09
N ILE A 49 -1.03 -2.67 -6.82
CA ILE A 49 -1.68 -1.72 -7.70
C ILE A 49 -0.93 -0.40 -7.63
N THR A 50 -0.82 0.27 -8.75
CA THR A 50 -0.16 1.57 -8.82
C THR A 50 -1.14 2.65 -9.23
N PHE A 51 -0.94 3.84 -8.70
CA PHE A 51 -1.73 5.01 -9.03
C PHE A 51 -0.81 6.15 -9.47
N THR A 52 -1.25 6.91 -10.46
CA THR A 52 -0.56 8.15 -10.83
C THR A 52 -0.90 9.25 -9.82
N PRO A 53 -0.05 10.30 -9.70
CA PRO A 53 -0.38 11.42 -8.81
C PRO A 53 -1.73 12.05 -9.08
N ALA A 54 -2.16 12.10 -10.34
CA ALA A 54 -3.46 12.68 -10.71
C ALA A 54 -4.65 11.90 -10.13
N GLU A 55 -4.46 10.61 -9.90
CA GLU A 55 -5.51 9.73 -9.36
C GLU A 55 -5.61 9.78 -7.82
N LEU A 56 -4.56 10.29 -7.15
CA LEU A 56 -4.48 10.21 -5.70
C LEU A 56 -5.59 10.95 -4.94
N PRO A 57 -6.06 12.13 -5.36
CA PRO A 57 -7.17 12.78 -4.66
C PRO A 57 -8.42 11.92 -4.61
N GLN A 58 -8.73 11.20 -5.69
CA GLN A 58 -9.87 10.30 -5.74
C GLN A 58 -9.67 9.08 -4.86
N VAL A 59 -8.46 8.52 -4.85
CA VAL A 59 -8.12 7.38 -3.98
C VAL A 59 -8.24 7.79 -2.51
N TYR A 60 -7.71 8.94 -2.16
CA TYR A 60 -7.79 9.47 -0.79
C TYR A 60 -9.23 9.64 -0.33
N ALA A 61 -10.06 10.25 -1.18
CA ALA A 61 -11.47 10.46 -0.87
C ALA A 61 -12.21 9.13 -0.68
N ALA A 62 -11.93 8.14 -1.52
CA ALA A 62 -12.56 6.82 -1.45
C ALA A 62 -12.18 6.09 -0.15
N ILE A 63 -10.92 6.17 0.25
CA ILE A 63 -10.46 5.57 1.51
C ILE A 63 -11.17 6.23 2.70
N GLY A 64 -11.28 7.56 2.68
CA GLY A 64 -11.99 8.29 3.72
C GLY A 64 -13.45 7.89 3.83
N ALA A 65 -14.12 7.71 2.70
CA ALA A 65 -15.53 7.26 2.68
C ALA A 65 -15.66 5.84 3.25
N ALA A 66 -14.75 4.95 2.90
CA ALA A 66 -14.73 3.58 3.44
C ALA A 66 -14.54 3.57 4.94
N MET A 67 -13.65 4.40 5.46
CA MET A 67 -13.41 4.51 6.90
C MET A 67 -14.68 4.94 7.64
N LYS A 68 -15.41 5.91 7.10
CA LYS A 68 -16.67 6.35 7.71
C LYS A 68 -17.73 5.25 7.72
N GLU A 69 -17.79 4.46 6.65
CA GLU A 69 -18.71 3.34 6.56
C GLU A 69 -18.43 2.31 7.66
N TYR A 70 -17.14 1.94 7.84
CA TYR A 70 -16.75 0.99 8.88
C TYR A 70 -16.97 1.55 10.29
N GLU A 71 -16.76 2.82 10.52
CA GLU A 71 -17.03 3.46 11.79
C GLU A 71 -18.52 3.39 12.13
N SER A 72 -19.41 3.61 11.16
CA SER A 72 -20.85 3.51 11.32
C SER A 72 -21.27 2.07 11.66
N GLU A 73 -20.67 1.09 11.01
CA GLU A 73 -20.98 -0.32 11.28
C GLU A 73 -20.48 -0.76 12.66
N ALA A 74 -19.39 -0.20 13.14
CA ALA A 74 -18.84 -0.53 14.45
C ALA A 74 -19.62 0.09 15.59
N ALA A 75 -20.43 1.09 15.33
CA ALA A 75 -21.28 1.75 16.32
C ALA A 75 -22.64 0.99 16.54
#